data_2acec9c80592d8862c236160545cf030
#
_entry.id   2acec9c80592d8862c236160545cf030
#
_cell.length_a   1.000
_cell.length_b   1.000
_cell.length_c   1.000
_cell.angle_alpha   90.00
_cell.angle_beta   90.00
_cell.angle_gamma   90.00
#
_symmetry.space_group_name_H-M   'P 1'
#
loop_
_entity.id
_entity.type
_entity.pdbx_description
1 polymer ?
#
loop_
_entity_poly.entity_id
_entity_poly.type
_entity_poly.pdbx_seq_one_letter_code
_entity_poly.pdbx_strand_id
1 'polypeptide(L)'
;MTQTILRNTTLPVLTRQADQQGLTPLHLSASFNSRRTIIPLLMADRHVAYMKDTEGRTALHIAAYSGHKTIMKKILSSCPDCYELVDDKRGWNALHFAVNSFYPRGAVRLILQNSTLKSLWNEKDADGNTVLHHHSNYSRFILQLGNEPRLDQMANKQNLDAFDVAVTNEEIGVAKVMQYFLFHSYYQGSVLFFPFQFLFFYFKLLRTLCPFSNIIFS
;
A
#
# COMPACT_ATOMS: atom_id res chain seq x y z
N MET A 1 26.97 3.23 22.19
CA MET A 1 26.16 2.77 23.34
C MET A 1 25.25 1.60 23.00
N THR A 2 24.44 1.64 21.94
CA THR A 2 23.51 0.56 21.58
C THR A 2 24.17 -0.81 21.40
N GLN A 3 25.36 -0.86 20.78
CA GLN A 3 26.12 -2.13 20.59
C GLN A 3 26.66 -2.75 21.89
N THR A 4 26.92 -1.93 22.91
CA THR A 4 27.46 -2.41 24.20
C THR A 4 26.34 -3.03 25.04
N ILE A 5 25.17 -2.47 25.02
CA ILE A 5 23.98 -3.00 25.70
C ILE A 5 23.57 -4.35 25.10
N LEU A 6 23.71 -4.50 23.80
CA LEU A 6 23.27 -5.68 23.03
C LEU A 6 24.22 -6.93 23.18
N ARG A 7 25.29 -6.88 23.92
CA ARG A 7 26.21 -8.02 24.09
C ARG A 7 25.95 -8.91 25.30
N ASN A 8 25.02 -8.55 26.18
CA ASN A 8 24.69 -9.32 27.38
C ASN A 8 23.47 -10.25 27.15
N THR A 9 23.44 -11.39 27.81
CA THR A 9 22.47 -12.48 27.68
C THR A 9 21.01 -12.11 28.00
N THR A 10 20.75 -10.94 28.54
CA THR A 10 19.40 -10.39 28.81
C THR A 10 18.77 -9.67 27.62
N LEU A 11 19.44 -9.62 26.50
CA LEU A 11 19.12 -8.78 25.34
C LEU A 11 17.88 -9.18 24.55
N PRO A 12 17.57 -10.46 24.31
CA PRO A 12 16.34 -10.82 23.63
C PRO A 12 15.10 -10.33 24.39
N VAL A 13 15.18 -10.26 25.72
CA VAL A 13 14.09 -9.76 26.57
C VAL A 13 13.91 -8.26 26.35
N LEU A 14 14.98 -7.48 26.32
CA LEU A 14 14.92 -6.03 26.13
C LEU A 14 14.45 -5.62 24.73
N THR A 15 14.77 -6.40 23.70
CA THR A 15 14.33 -6.11 22.34
C THR A 15 12.84 -6.31 22.13
N ARG A 16 12.20 -7.15 22.95
CA ARG A 16 10.76 -7.45 22.92
C ARG A 16 9.94 -6.57 23.85
N GLN A 17 10.56 -5.80 24.73
CA GLN A 17 9.81 -4.88 25.59
C GLN A 17 9.07 -3.86 24.73
N ALA A 18 7.78 -3.76 24.98
CA ALA A 18 6.91 -2.82 24.29
C ALA A 18 6.42 -1.74 25.27
N ASP A 19 6.17 -0.56 24.76
CA ASP A 19 5.52 0.53 25.50
C ASP A 19 4.00 0.30 25.61
N GLN A 20 3.27 1.27 26.15
CA GLN A 20 1.83 1.22 26.33
C GLN A 20 1.07 1.09 24.97
N GLN A 21 1.69 1.48 23.87
CA GLN A 21 1.13 1.35 22.53
C GLN A 21 1.58 0.05 21.83
N GLY A 22 2.29 -0.82 22.52
CA GLY A 22 2.82 -2.05 21.97
C GLY A 22 4.07 -1.82 21.08
N LEU A 23 4.64 -0.61 21.08
CA LEU A 23 5.79 -0.28 20.24
C LEU A 23 7.08 -0.84 20.85
N THR A 24 7.70 -1.79 20.17
CA THR A 24 9.03 -2.31 20.52
C THR A 24 10.13 -1.36 20.04
N PRO A 25 11.38 -1.51 20.51
CA PRO A 25 12.53 -0.74 20.00
C PRO A 25 12.68 -0.82 18.47
N LEU A 26 12.25 -1.93 17.83
CA LEU A 26 12.26 -2.05 16.37
C LEU A 26 11.21 -1.15 15.70
N HIS A 27 9.99 -1.06 16.25
CA HIS A 27 8.96 -0.13 15.77
C HIS A 27 9.44 1.32 15.85
N LEU A 28 10.01 1.72 16.98
CA LEU A 28 10.59 3.06 17.16
C LEU A 28 11.74 3.33 16.18
N SER A 29 12.63 2.34 15.99
CA SER A 29 13.72 2.47 15.01
C SER A 29 13.19 2.63 13.58
N ALA A 30 12.09 1.97 13.26
CA ALA A 30 11.41 2.08 11.96
C ALA A 30 10.77 3.46 11.78
N SER A 31 10.08 3.98 12.80
CA SER A 31 9.43 5.28 12.78
C SER A 31 10.43 6.43 12.62
N PHE A 32 11.54 6.40 13.38
CA PHE A 32 12.55 7.46 13.39
C PHE A 32 13.65 7.31 12.33
N ASN A 33 13.54 6.36 11.38
CA ASN A 33 14.56 6.08 10.37
C ASN A 33 15.96 5.79 10.96
N SER A 34 16.01 5.12 12.11
CA SER A 34 17.24 4.90 12.87
C SER A 34 18.06 3.76 12.27
N ARG A 35 18.80 4.05 11.20
CA ARG A 35 19.57 3.06 10.42
C ARG A 35 20.64 2.32 11.22
N ARG A 36 21.13 2.93 12.30
CA ARG A 36 22.20 2.36 13.15
C ARG A 36 21.68 1.35 14.15
N THR A 37 20.41 1.44 14.55
CA THR A 37 19.81 0.58 15.57
C THR A 37 19.08 -0.63 14.99
N ILE A 38 18.56 -0.53 13.76
CA ILE A 38 17.71 -1.56 13.15
C ILE A 38 18.45 -2.91 13.00
N ILE A 39 19.70 -2.91 12.51
CA ILE A 39 20.46 -4.14 12.30
C ILE A 39 20.84 -4.81 13.64
N PRO A 40 21.42 -4.10 14.63
CA PRO A 40 21.69 -4.69 15.94
C PRO A 40 20.44 -5.31 16.59
N LEU A 41 19.28 -4.69 16.49
CA LEU A 41 18.03 -5.24 17.04
C LEU A 41 17.63 -6.54 16.35
N LEU A 42 17.64 -6.57 15.00
CA LEU A 42 17.33 -7.77 14.22
C LEU A 42 18.35 -8.89 14.39
N MET A 43 19.63 -8.56 14.63
CA MET A 43 20.66 -9.55 14.94
C MET A 43 20.52 -10.12 16.35
N ALA A 44 20.04 -9.32 17.30
CA ALA A 44 19.82 -9.78 18.67
C ALA A 44 18.62 -10.72 18.77
N ASP A 45 17.55 -10.38 18.06
CA ASP A 45 16.35 -11.21 17.99
C ASP A 45 15.55 -10.92 16.69
N ARG A 46 15.55 -11.89 15.77
CA ARG A 46 14.80 -11.77 14.50
C ARG A 46 13.29 -11.76 14.71
N HIS A 47 12.78 -12.37 15.77
CA HIS A 47 11.35 -12.49 16.03
C HIS A 47 10.68 -11.12 16.30
N VAL A 48 11.48 -10.10 16.69
CA VAL A 48 10.91 -8.74 16.89
C VAL A 48 10.38 -8.13 15.59
N ALA A 49 10.78 -8.63 14.41
CA ALA A 49 10.24 -8.19 13.13
C ALA A 49 8.77 -8.60 12.90
N TYR A 50 8.33 -9.66 13.60
CA TYR A 50 6.95 -10.18 13.52
C TYR A 50 6.05 -9.64 14.62
N MET A 51 6.61 -8.93 15.61
CA MET A 51 5.81 -8.35 16.67
C MET A 51 4.92 -7.23 16.15
N LYS A 52 3.69 -7.21 16.67
CA LYS A 52 2.68 -6.24 16.34
C LYS A 52 2.48 -5.26 17.49
N ASP A 53 2.21 -4.01 17.17
CA ASP A 53 1.76 -3.00 18.13
C ASP A 53 0.25 -3.18 18.45
N THR A 54 -0.32 -2.30 19.25
CA THR A 54 -1.76 -2.34 19.62
C THR A 54 -2.72 -2.13 18.45
N GLU A 55 -2.23 -1.68 17.31
CA GLU A 55 -3.00 -1.58 16.06
C GLU A 55 -2.81 -2.79 15.12
N GLY A 56 -1.99 -3.77 15.53
CA GLY A 56 -1.64 -4.92 14.73
C GLY A 56 -0.55 -4.63 13.69
N ARG A 57 0.13 -3.48 13.76
CA ARG A 57 1.17 -3.09 12.80
C ARG A 57 2.52 -3.67 13.21
N THR A 58 3.28 -4.14 12.26
CA THR A 58 4.70 -4.50 12.43
C THR A 58 5.61 -3.30 12.16
N ALA A 59 6.88 -3.41 12.51
CA ALA A 59 7.89 -2.40 12.18
C ALA A 59 8.02 -2.17 10.66
N LEU A 60 7.74 -3.19 9.83
CA LEU A 60 7.71 -3.04 8.37
C LEU A 60 6.56 -2.13 7.90
N HIS A 61 5.37 -2.27 8.49
CA HIS A 61 4.22 -1.41 8.20
C HIS A 61 4.53 0.05 8.55
N ILE A 62 5.13 0.31 9.72
CA ILE A 62 5.53 1.65 10.14
C ILE A 62 6.59 2.23 9.19
N ALA A 63 7.61 1.43 8.83
CA ALA A 63 8.63 1.87 7.87
C ALA A 63 8.04 2.20 6.49
N ALA A 64 7.05 1.42 6.05
CA ALA A 64 6.35 1.62 4.78
C ALA A 64 5.52 2.93 4.80
N TYR A 65 4.73 3.14 5.87
CA TYR A 65 3.95 4.35 6.06
C TYR A 65 4.82 5.61 6.16
N SER A 66 5.96 5.52 6.84
CA SER A 66 6.92 6.63 6.96
C SER A 66 7.77 6.84 5.69
N GLY A 67 7.65 5.99 4.67
CA GLY A 67 8.43 6.05 3.43
C GLY A 67 9.92 5.70 3.60
N HIS A 68 10.30 5.02 4.68
CA HIS A 68 11.69 4.73 5.04
C HIS A 68 12.25 3.50 4.30
N LYS A 69 12.43 3.64 2.98
CA LYS A 69 12.92 2.59 2.08
C LYS A 69 14.14 1.81 2.59
N THR A 70 15.10 2.50 3.20
CA THR A 70 16.34 1.86 3.71
C THR A 70 16.03 0.93 4.88
N ILE A 71 15.13 1.31 5.77
CA ILE A 71 14.69 0.51 6.91
C ILE A 71 13.93 -0.72 6.40
N MET A 72 12.98 -0.54 5.48
CA MET A 72 12.25 -1.65 4.86
C MET A 72 13.21 -2.68 4.27
N LYS A 73 14.21 -2.24 3.49
CA LYS A 73 15.23 -3.15 2.93
C LYS A 73 15.95 -3.96 4.01
N LYS A 74 16.31 -3.34 5.12
CA LYS A 74 17.01 -4.01 6.21
C LYS A 74 16.13 -5.03 6.94
N ILE A 75 14.85 -4.70 7.16
CA ILE A 75 13.89 -5.64 7.75
C ILE A 75 13.69 -6.83 6.81
N LEU A 76 13.38 -6.59 5.54
CA LEU A 76 13.14 -7.63 4.54
C LEU A 76 14.37 -8.53 4.29
N SER A 77 15.59 -7.98 4.38
CA SER A 77 16.81 -8.80 4.25
C SER A 77 17.06 -9.71 5.44
N SER A 78 16.57 -9.35 6.63
CA SER A 78 16.70 -10.16 7.85
C SER A 78 15.52 -11.13 8.03
N CYS A 79 14.31 -10.72 7.61
CA CYS A 79 13.07 -11.46 7.76
C CYS A 79 12.26 -11.36 6.44
N PRO A 80 12.56 -12.25 5.46
CA PRO A 80 11.95 -12.16 4.14
C PRO A 80 10.43 -12.31 4.16
N ASP A 81 9.91 -13.16 5.04
CA ASP A 81 8.49 -13.54 5.13
C ASP A 81 7.62 -12.50 5.87
N CYS A 82 8.22 -11.51 6.54
CA CYS A 82 7.46 -10.52 7.32
C CYS A 82 6.59 -9.59 6.44
N TYR A 83 6.76 -9.62 5.12
CA TYR A 83 5.91 -8.86 4.19
C TYR A 83 4.49 -9.44 4.08
N GLU A 84 4.31 -10.73 4.42
CA GLU A 84 2.99 -11.40 4.36
C GLU A 84 2.05 -10.98 5.50
N LEU A 85 2.58 -10.30 6.50
CA LEU A 85 1.78 -9.86 7.63
C LEU A 85 0.91 -8.68 7.24
N VAL A 86 -0.32 -8.69 7.77
CA VAL A 86 -1.28 -7.60 7.68
C VAL A 86 -1.57 -7.02 9.07
N ASP A 87 -2.01 -5.77 9.14
CA ASP A 87 -2.47 -5.19 10.40
C ASP A 87 -3.79 -5.81 10.86
N ASP A 88 -4.06 -5.79 12.17
CA ASP A 88 -5.23 -6.48 12.73
C ASP A 88 -6.53 -5.66 12.59
N LYS A 89 -6.43 -4.35 12.32
CA LYS A 89 -7.59 -3.48 12.24
C LYS A 89 -8.20 -3.40 10.85
N ARG A 90 -7.37 -3.33 9.82
CA ARG A 90 -7.80 -3.04 8.44
C ARG A 90 -7.47 -4.16 7.48
N GLY A 91 -6.63 -5.12 7.89
CA GLY A 91 -6.07 -6.13 6.99
C GLY A 91 -5.08 -5.53 5.98
N TRP A 92 -4.44 -4.41 6.31
CA TRP A 92 -3.51 -3.74 5.42
C TRP A 92 -2.15 -4.40 5.43
N ASN A 93 -1.65 -4.75 4.27
CA ASN A 93 -0.25 -5.17 4.07
C ASN A 93 0.69 -3.97 3.94
N ALA A 94 1.99 -4.22 3.89
CA ALA A 94 3.01 -3.17 3.79
C ALA A 94 2.84 -2.24 2.57
N LEU A 95 2.25 -2.72 1.46
CA LEU A 95 2.00 -1.90 0.29
C LEU A 95 0.82 -0.93 0.49
N HIS A 96 -0.25 -1.37 1.16
CA HIS A 96 -1.34 -0.47 1.56
C HIS A 96 -0.82 0.70 2.41
N PHE A 97 0.05 0.41 3.39
CA PHE A 97 0.70 1.46 4.18
C PHE A 97 1.61 2.36 3.34
N ALA A 98 2.35 1.79 2.40
CA ALA A 98 3.26 2.55 1.56
C ALA A 98 2.54 3.55 0.64
N VAL A 99 1.39 3.17 0.07
CA VAL A 99 0.62 4.05 -0.82
C VAL A 99 -0.11 5.15 -0.05
N ASN A 100 -0.53 4.88 1.18
CA ASN A 100 -1.16 5.86 2.06
C ASN A 100 -0.15 6.74 2.84
N SER A 101 1.15 6.63 2.50
CA SER A 101 2.21 7.44 3.07
C SER A 101 2.23 8.86 2.49
N PHE A 102 2.67 9.85 3.28
CA PHE A 102 2.99 11.19 2.76
C PHE A 102 4.16 11.17 1.75
N TYR A 103 5.03 10.13 1.81
CA TYR A 103 6.22 9.97 0.96
C TYR A 103 6.23 8.60 0.25
N PRO A 104 5.22 8.26 -0.56
CA PRO A 104 5.01 6.90 -1.07
C PRO A 104 6.11 6.42 -2.02
N ARG A 105 6.74 7.32 -2.79
CA ARG A 105 7.62 6.98 -3.91
C ARG A 105 8.73 5.99 -3.57
N GLY A 106 9.37 6.16 -2.40
CA GLY A 106 10.51 5.34 -2.00
C GLY A 106 10.13 3.92 -1.63
N ALA A 107 9.11 3.77 -0.78
CA ALA A 107 8.60 2.51 -0.26
C ALA A 107 7.93 1.70 -1.38
N VAL A 108 7.06 2.33 -2.13
CA VAL A 108 6.33 1.68 -3.22
C VAL A 108 7.28 1.22 -4.32
N ARG A 109 8.25 2.05 -4.74
CA ARG A 109 9.25 1.65 -5.73
C ARG A 109 10.06 0.43 -5.27
N LEU A 110 10.37 0.34 -3.97
CA LEU A 110 11.05 -0.83 -3.41
C LEU A 110 10.22 -2.09 -3.60
N ILE A 111 8.93 -2.03 -3.27
CA ILE A 111 8.01 -3.16 -3.37
C ILE A 111 7.84 -3.57 -4.84
N LEU A 112 7.64 -2.61 -5.74
CA LEU A 112 7.49 -2.85 -7.17
C LEU A 112 8.71 -3.50 -7.83
N GLN A 113 9.90 -3.13 -7.39
CA GLN A 113 11.14 -3.67 -7.94
C GLN A 113 11.48 -5.06 -7.42
N ASN A 114 10.77 -5.55 -6.41
CA ASN A 114 10.99 -6.86 -5.82
C ASN A 114 9.92 -7.84 -6.31
N SER A 115 10.33 -8.87 -7.06
CA SER A 115 9.43 -9.87 -7.62
C SER A 115 8.61 -10.62 -6.55
N THR A 116 9.22 -10.88 -5.39
CA THR A 116 8.56 -11.57 -4.25
C THR A 116 7.41 -10.72 -3.68
N LEU A 117 7.56 -9.40 -3.66
CA LEU A 117 6.57 -8.49 -3.07
C LEU A 117 5.44 -8.10 -4.05
N LYS A 118 5.51 -8.55 -5.30
CA LYS A 118 4.47 -8.23 -6.30
C LYS A 118 3.11 -8.81 -5.95
N SER A 119 3.04 -9.92 -5.22
CA SER A 119 1.77 -10.51 -4.76
C SER A 119 0.92 -9.53 -3.93
N LEU A 120 1.57 -8.63 -3.17
CA LEU A 120 0.90 -7.65 -2.31
C LEU A 120 -0.09 -6.74 -3.05
N TRP A 121 0.05 -6.62 -4.37
CA TRP A 121 -0.84 -5.81 -5.21
C TRP A 121 -2.27 -6.32 -5.27
N ASN A 122 -2.42 -7.64 -5.32
CA ASN A 122 -3.70 -8.32 -5.49
C ASN A 122 -4.37 -8.61 -4.15
N GLU A 123 -3.67 -8.41 -3.06
CA GLU A 123 -4.22 -8.64 -1.73
C GLU A 123 -5.27 -7.60 -1.40
N LYS A 124 -6.37 -8.07 -0.82
CA LYS A 124 -7.49 -7.27 -0.39
C LYS A 124 -7.43 -7.04 1.11
N ASP A 125 -7.76 -5.83 1.51
CA ASP A 125 -7.93 -5.48 2.91
C ASP A 125 -9.27 -6.01 3.49
N ALA A 126 -9.56 -5.64 4.74
CA ALA A 126 -10.78 -6.07 5.43
C ALA A 126 -12.07 -5.64 4.73
N ASP A 127 -12.05 -4.58 3.93
CA ASP A 127 -13.19 -4.08 3.15
C ASP A 127 -13.21 -4.63 1.71
N GLY A 128 -12.26 -5.50 1.37
CA GLY A 128 -12.07 -6.04 0.04
C GLY A 128 -11.36 -5.10 -0.92
N ASN A 129 -10.84 -3.97 -0.44
CA ASN A 129 -10.12 -3.02 -1.25
C ASN A 129 -8.70 -3.52 -1.55
N THR A 130 -8.29 -3.41 -2.78
CA THR A 130 -6.89 -3.55 -3.17
C THR A 130 -6.16 -2.22 -2.98
N VAL A 131 -4.86 -2.24 -3.09
CA VAL A 131 -4.02 -1.04 -3.05
C VAL A 131 -4.49 0.05 -4.03
N LEU A 132 -5.04 -0.33 -5.19
CA LEU A 132 -5.56 0.62 -6.18
C LEU A 132 -6.81 1.37 -5.70
N HIS A 133 -7.69 0.73 -4.94
CA HIS A 133 -8.85 1.39 -4.35
C HIS A 133 -8.43 2.52 -3.40
N HIS A 134 -7.38 2.32 -2.61
CA HIS A 134 -6.83 3.35 -1.72
C HIS A 134 -6.06 4.43 -2.46
N HIS A 135 -5.54 4.10 -3.65
CA HIS A 135 -4.62 4.97 -4.38
C HIS A 135 -5.31 5.92 -5.36
N SER A 136 -6.62 5.88 -5.45
CA SER A 136 -7.41 6.76 -6.32
C SER A 136 -7.03 8.24 -6.22
N ASN A 137 -6.44 8.66 -5.09
CA ASN A 137 -5.96 10.05 -4.85
C ASN A 137 -4.64 10.43 -5.55
N TYR A 138 -3.87 9.47 -6.13
CA TYR A 138 -2.51 9.76 -6.62
C TYR A 138 -2.31 9.43 -8.10
N SER A 139 -2.92 10.21 -8.98
CA SER A 139 -2.87 10.04 -10.43
C SER A 139 -1.47 9.85 -11.06
N ARG A 140 -0.41 10.38 -10.44
CA ARG A 140 0.96 10.24 -10.94
C ARG A 140 1.58 8.86 -10.72
N PHE A 141 1.10 8.11 -9.75
CA PHE A 141 1.70 6.85 -9.36
C PHE A 141 1.10 5.68 -10.12
N ILE A 142 -0.20 5.73 -10.40
CA ILE A 142 -0.93 4.78 -11.27
C ILE A 142 -0.26 4.70 -12.64
N LEU A 143 0.34 5.79 -13.13
CA LEU A 143 1.07 5.82 -14.40
C LEU A 143 2.34 4.94 -14.43
N GLN A 144 2.93 4.64 -13.28
CA GLN A 144 4.06 3.71 -13.18
C GLN A 144 3.60 2.23 -13.07
N LEU A 145 2.32 2.01 -12.78
CA LEU A 145 1.70 0.68 -12.64
C LEU A 145 1.06 0.16 -13.91
N GLY A 146 0.95 1.00 -14.94
CA GLY A 146 0.16 0.79 -16.15
C GLY A 146 0.45 -0.45 -16.99
N ASN A 147 1.28 -1.38 -16.52
CA ASN A 147 1.55 -2.65 -17.20
C ASN A 147 0.98 -3.89 -16.48
N GLU A 148 0.18 -3.72 -15.42
CA GLU A 148 -0.45 -4.86 -14.74
C GLU A 148 -1.95 -4.94 -15.12
N PRO A 149 -2.33 -5.83 -16.04
CA PRO A 149 -3.57 -5.73 -16.84
C PRO A 149 -4.85 -6.24 -16.18
N ARG A 150 -4.97 -6.34 -14.86
CA ARG A 150 -6.20 -6.84 -14.20
C ARG A 150 -6.54 -6.22 -12.84
N LEU A 151 -5.75 -5.30 -12.34
CA LEU A 151 -5.95 -4.73 -11.00
C LEU A 151 -7.14 -3.77 -10.94
N ASP A 152 -7.48 -3.17 -12.06
CA ASP A 152 -8.58 -2.23 -12.24
C ASP A 152 -9.97 -2.90 -12.23
N GLN A 153 -10.03 -4.22 -12.44
CA GLN A 153 -11.28 -4.97 -12.52
C GLN A 153 -11.67 -5.69 -11.22
N MET A 154 -10.88 -5.55 -10.17
CA MET A 154 -11.13 -6.20 -8.89
C MET A 154 -12.12 -5.39 -8.06
N ALA A 155 -13.33 -5.88 -7.88
CA ALA A 155 -14.33 -5.24 -7.02
C ALA A 155 -14.06 -5.49 -5.52
N ASN A 156 -14.34 -4.46 -4.69
CA ASN A 156 -14.34 -4.55 -3.23
C ASN A 156 -15.66 -5.16 -2.70
N LYS A 157 -15.88 -5.15 -1.39
CA LYS A 157 -17.12 -5.69 -0.78
C LYS A 157 -18.39 -4.90 -1.13
N GLN A 158 -18.26 -3.64 -1.55
CA GLN A 158 -19.36 -2.82 -2.05
C GLN A 158 -19.62 -3.03 -3.56
N ASN A 159 -18.93 -4.00 -4.18
CA ASN A 159 -18.97 -4.27 -5.61
C ASN A 159 -18.51 -3.08 -6.47
N LEU A 160 -17.60 -2.25 -5.92
CA LEU A 160 -16.98 -1.13 -6.60
C LEU A 160 -15.56 -1.53 -7.02
N ASP A 161 -15.18 -1.23 -8.25
CA ASP A 161 -13.78 -1.31 -8.68
C ASP A 161 -13.00 -0.05 -8.26
N ALA A 162 -11.69 -0.08 -8.42
CA ALA A 162 -10.84 1.04 -8.02
C ALA A 162 -11.19 2.35 -8.76
N PHE A 163 -11.76 2.25 -9.96
CA PHE A 163 -12.24 3.38 -10.72
C PHE A 163 -13.54 3.95 -10.14
N ASP A 164 -14.49 3.09 -9.78
CA ASP A 164 -15.74 3.51 -9.15
C ASP A 164 -15.47 4.27 -7.86
N VAL A 165 -14.52 3.77 -7.04
CA VAL A 165 -14.07 4.46 -5.83
C VAL A 165 -13.41 5.81 -6.15
N ALA A 166 -12.60 5.87 -7.22
CA ALA A 166 -11.98 7.12 -7.64
C ALA A 166 -12.99 8.19 -8.08
N VAL A 167 -14.04 7.79 -8.80
CA VAL A 167 -15.09 8.70 -9.29
C VAL A 167 -15.99 9.20 -8.17
N THR A 168 -16.28 8.35 -7.18
CA THR A 168 -17.13 8.73 -6.02
C THR A 168 -16.41 9.64 -5.03
N ASN A 169 -15.08 9.72 -5.09
CA ASN A 169 -14.29 10.57 -4.20
C ASN A 169 -14.26 12.01 -4.74
N GLU A 170 -15.00 12.91 -4.11
CA GLU A 170 -15.16 14.32 -4.51
C GLU A 170 -13.83 15.09 -4.62
N GLU A 171 -12.78 14.66 -3.90
CA GLU A 171 -11.46 15.29 -3.95
C GLU A 171 -10.72 15.07 -5.28
N ILE A 172 -11.12 14.08 -6.08
CA ILE A 172 -10.37 13.68 -7.29
C ILE A 172 -10.98 14.32 -8.51
N GLY A 173 -11.71 15.19 -8.63
CA GLY A 173 -12.30 15.83 -9.80
C GLY A 173 -12.17 15.02 -11.12
N VAL A 174 -13.24 14.93 -11.86
CA VAL A 174 -13.40 14.19 -13.13
C VAL A 174 -12.21 14.34 -14.10
N ALA A 175 -11.54 15.50 -14.10
CA ALA A 175 -10.39 15.78 -14.97
C ALA A 175 -9.17 14.86 -14.67
N LYS A 176 -8.91 14.51 -13.41
CA LYS A 176 -7.79 13.61 -13.04
C LYS A 176 -8.09 12.17 -13.42
N VAL A 177 -9.33 11.76 -13.26
CA VAL A 177 -9.81 10.43 -13.67
C VAL A 177 -9.72 10.29 -15.19
N MET A 178 -10.13 11.32 -15.95
CA MET A 178 -9.97 11.34 -17.40
C MET A 178 -8.52 11.30 -17.85
N GLN A 179 -7.63 12.00 -17.18
CA GLN A 179 -6.19 11.98 -17.49
C GLN A 179 -5.59 10.57 -17.28
N TYR A 180 -6.05 9.82 -16.30
CA TYR A 180 -5.67 8.42 -16.08
C TYR A 180 -6.08 7.54 -17.27
N PHE A 181 -7.33 7.65 -17.74
CA PHE A 181 -7.82 6.84 -18.85
C PHE A 181 -7.16 7.16 -20.17
N LEU A 182 -6.96 8.44 -20.47
CA LEU A 182 -6.26 8.88 -21.69
C LEU A 182 -4.82 8.33 -21.72
N PHE A 183 -4.16 8.32 -20.59
CA PHE A 183 -2.80 7.81 -20.49
C PHE A 183 -2.75 6.28 -20.60
N HIS A 184 -3.66 5.57 -19.96
CA HIS A 184 -3.73 4.11 -20.01
C HIS A 184 -4.04 3.62 -21.42
N SER A 185 -5.01 4.24 -22.12
CA SER A 185 -5.34 3.94 -23.51
C SER A 185 -4.16 4.22 -24.47
N TYR A 186 -3.41 5.28 -24.24
CA TYR A 186 -2.25 5.64 -25.05
C TYR A 186 -1.11 4.59 -24.92
N TYR A 187 -0.84 4.10 -23.71
CA TYR A 187 0.24 3.12 -23.47
C TYR A 187 -0.11 1.69 -23.92
N GLN A 188 -1.40 1.34 -23.96
CA GLN A 188 -1.82 0.02 -24.46
C GLN A 188 -1.85 -0.06 -26.00
N GLY A 189 -1.49 1.00 -26.70
CA GLY A 189 -1.42 1.01 -28.18
C GLY A 189 -2.79 0.85 -28.87
N SER A 190 -3.90 0.94 -28.14
CA SER A 190 -5.24 0.73 -28.65
C SER A 190 -5.91 2.05 -29.09
N VAL A 191 -5.24 2.77 -29.96
CA VAL A 191 -5.76 4.05 -30.52
C VAL A 191 -7.08 3.86 -31.28
N LEU A 192 -7.39 2.65 -31.73
CA LEU A 192 -8.61 2.32 -32.48
C LEU A 192 -9.85 2.05 -31.58
N PHE A 193 -9.67 1.85 -30.26
CA PHE A 193 -10.78 1.62 -29.32
C PHE A 193 -11.28 2.89 -28.61
N PHE A 194 -10.69 4.04 -28.92
CA PHE A 194 -10.98 5.32 -28.29
C PHE A 194 -12.47 5.71 -28.21
N PRO A 195 -13.30 5.53 -29.27
CA PRO A 195 -14.71 5.92 -29.19
C PRO A 195 -15.55 5.03 -28.26
N PHE A 196 -15.25 3.72 -28.20
CA PHE A 196 -16.04 2.76 -27.40
C PHE A 196 -15.74 2.86 -25.90
N GLN A 197 -14.45 3.01 -25.53
CA GLN A 197 -14.07 3.23 -24.13
C GLN A 197 -14.57 4.58 -23.61
N PHE A 198 -14.57 5.62 -24.47
CA PHE A 198 -15.12 6.94 -24.13
C PHE A 198 -16.62 6.90 -23.91
N LEU A 199 -17.35 6.12 -24.72
CA LEU A 199 -18.78 5.90 -24.57
C LEU A 199 -19.08 5.14 -23.27
N PHE A 200 -18.35 4.07 -22.99
CA PHE A 200 -18.50 3.28 -21.76
C PHE A 200 -18.19 4.12 -20.53
N PHE A 201 -17.15 4.95 -20.60
CA PHE A 201 -16.78 5.89 -19.57
C PHE A 201 -17.85 6.97 -19.35
N TYR A 202 -18.36 7.54 -20.45
CA TYR A 202 -19.41 8.55 -20.40
C TYR A 202 -20.71 7.97 -19.80
N PHE A 203 -21.07 6.74 -20.16
CA PHE A 203 -22.22 6.04 -19.57
C PHE A 203 -21.99 5.72 -18.08
N LYS A 204 -20.79 5.30 -17.68
CA LYS A 204 -20.45 5.03 -16.27
C LYS A 204 -20.49 6.33 -15.45
N LEU A 205 -19.98 7.43 -16.00
CA LEU A 205 -20.01 8.76 -15.39
C LEU A 205 -21.46 9.30 -15.27
N LEU A 206 -22.29 9.15 -16.31
CA LEU A 206 -23.70 9.52 -16.26
C LEU A 206 -24.46 8.72 -15.21
N ARG A 207 -24.14 7.44 -15.04
CA ARG A 207 -24.76 6.56 -14.03
C ARG A 207 -24.41 6.98 -12.61
N THR A 208 -23.20 7.50 -12.36
CA THR A 208 -22.78 7.99 -11.04
C THR A 208 -23.28 9.41 -10.76
N LEU A 209 -23.33 10.28 -11.76
CA LEU A 209 -23.76 11.67 -11.59
C LEU A 209 -25.29 11.87 -11.66
N CYS A 210 -26.04 10.92 -12.26
CA CYS A 210 -27.50 10.97 -12.35
C CYS A 210 -28.12 9.65 -11.84
N PRO A 211 -28.33 9.49 -10.52
CA PRO A 211 -28.98 8.29 -9.96
C PRO A 211 -30.43 8.10 -10.44
N PHE A 212 -31.03 9.08 -11.15
CA PHE A 212 -32.39 9.03 -11.68
C PHE A 212 -32.51 8.59 -13.17
N SER A 213 -31.40 8.20 -13.82
CA SER A 213 -31.43 7.86 -15.26
C SER A 213 -31.92 6.44 -15.60
N ASN A 214 -32.50 5.70 -14.62
CA ASN A 214 -33.16 4.40 -14.91
C ASN A 214 -34.47 4.52 -15.72
N ILE A 215 -34.82 5.71 -16.21
CA ILE A 215 -36.12 5.95 -16.89
C ILE A 215 -35.96 6.07 -18.41
N ILE A 216 -34.75 6.08 -19.00
CA ILE A 216 -34.61 6.42 -20.44
C ILE A 216 -34.30 5.20 -21.33
N PHE A 217 -34.14 3.99 -20.78
CA PHE A 217 -33.95 2.77 -21.57
C PHE A 217 -34.85 1.62 -21.07
N SER A 218 -36.14 1.79 -21.18
CA SER A 218 -37.13 0.70 -21.23
C SER A 218 -37.69 0.64 -22.63
#